data_24a0c5f890ae7227011ed230032a8426
#
_entry.id   24a0c5f890ae7227011ed230032a8426
#
_cell.length_a   1.000
_cell.length_b   1.000
_cell.length_c   1.000
_cell.angle_alpha   90.00
_cell.angle_beta   90.00
_cell.angle_gamma   90.00
#
_symmetry.space_group_name_H-M   'P 1'
#
loop_
_entity.id
_entity.type
_entity.pdbx_description
1 polymer ?
#
loop_
_entity_poly.entity_id
_entity_poly.type
_entity_poly.pdbx_seq_one_letter_code
_entity_poly.pdbx_strand_id
1 'polypeptide(L)'
;MADMLNLIGYQGWVVPVLLLLPVAGALLVVAAPAPRARVIALVVSLAEFVVSAGLWWSFVPEGGMQFAAAIPWMPQWGIAYRVGIDGISLFMVLLTTLTMPLCVLGSWNYITQRERGFYALLLVLLSGILGVFISLDLFLFYVFWEVMLIPMYFLIGIWGGSNRLYASIKFFIYTMVGSLLMLVAILVTAWVVGAATGVLSFSYDHILANASAVGGRAPWLFAAFALA
;
A
#
# COMPACT_ATOMS: atom_id res chain seq x y z
N MET A 1 6.79 3.42 -27.06
CA MET A 1 6.00 3.54 -25.83
C MET A 1 6.78 4.27 -24.74
N ALA A 2 7.98 3.79 -24.40
CA ALA A 2 8.83 4.44 -23.38
C ALA A 2 9.11 5.94 -23.70
N ASP A 3 9.43 6.27 -24.95
CA ASP A 3 9.69 7.67 -25.36
C ASP A 3 8.46 8.57 -25.19
N MET A 4 7.27 8.07 -25.50
CA MET A 4 6.01 8.80 -25.25
C MET A 4 5.78 9.04 -23.76
N LEU A 5 6.04 8.05 -22.92
CA LEU A 5 5.88 8.17 -21.47
C LEU A 5 6.89 9.19 -20.88
N ASN A 6 8.11 9.21 -21.39
CA ASN A 6 9.11 10.20 -21.01
C ASN A 6 8.69 11.64 -21.39
N LEU A 7 8.08 11.82 -22.57
CA LEU A 7 7.58 13.12 -23.02
C LEU A 7 6.51 13.73 -22.10
N ILE A 8 5.67 12.89 -21.49
CA ILE A 8 4.63 13.34 -20.54
C ILE A 8 5.13 13.42 -19.10
N GLY A 9 6.43 13.22 -18.84
CA GLY A 9 7.01 13.23 -17.50
C GLY A 9 6.46 12.13 -16.59
N TYR A 10 6.12 10.97 -17.14
CA TYR A 10 5.44 9.85 -16.46
C TYR A 10 6.10 9.48 -15.13
N GLN A 11 7.43 9.47 -15.08
CA GLN A 11 8.19 9.12 -13.87
C GLN A 11 7.89 10.01 -12.67
N GLY A 12 7.56 11.29 -12.91
CA GLY A 12 7.31 12.24 -11.83
C GLY A 12 5.92 12.17 -11.21
N TRP A 13 4.90 11.72 -11.96
CA TRP A 13 3.53 11.75 -11.49
C TRP A 13 2.87 10.38 -11.29
N VAL A 14 3.47 9.29 -11.81
CA VAL A 14 2.83 7.97 -11.75
C VAL A 14 2.56 7.49 -10.33
N VAL A 15 3.55 7.58 -9.43
CA VAL A 15 3.40 7.11 -8.04
C VAL A 15 2.35 7.89 -7.26
N PRO A 16 2.33 9.24 -7.27
CA PRO A 16 1.21 9.99 -6.70
C PRO A 16 -0.16 9.61 -7.28
N VAL A 17 -0.25 9.39 -8.59
CA VAL A 17 -1.52 8.99 -9.22
C VAL A 17 -1.94 7.60 -8.77
N LEU A 18 -1.06 6.62 -8.72
CA LEU A 18 -1.36 5.27 -8.21
C LEU A 18 -1.89 5.26 -6.78
N LEU A 19 -1.52 6.22 -5.94
CA LEU A 19 -2.05 6.32 -4.59
C LEU A 19 -3.35 7.13 -4.50
N LEU A 20 -3.47 8.20 -5.29
CA LEU A 20 -4.56 9.16 -5.14
C LEU A 20 -5.76 8.85 -6.03
N LEU A 21 -5.56 8.22 -7.19
CA LEU A 21 -6.65 7.89 -8.12
C LEU A 21 -7.69 6.95 -7.50
N PRO A 22 -7.32 5.87 -6.80
CA PRO A 22 -8.30 5.01 -6.13
C PRO A 22 -9.05 5.76 -5.01
N VAL A 23 -8.38 6.63 -4.25
CA VAL A 23 -9.01 7.44 -3.20
C VAL A 23 -10.01 8.43 -3.80
N ALA A 24 -9.62 9.15 -4.86
CA ALA A 24 -10.51 10.03 -5.58
C ALA A 24 -11.71 9.27 -6.17
N GLY A 25 -11.46 8.08 -6.72
CA GLY A 25 -12.49 7.16 -7.19
C GLY A 25 -13.45 6.73 -6.08
N ALA A 26 -12.94 6.43 -4.88
CA ALA A 26 -13.77 6.09 -3.73
C ALA A 26 -14.71 7.24 -3.33
N LEU A 27 -14.21 8.48 -3.32
CA LEU A 27 -15.02 9.67 -3.07
C LEU A 27 -16.11 9.86 -4.14
N LEU A 28 -15.77 9.65 -5.43
CA LEU A 28 -16.74 9.70 -6.52
C LEU A 28 -17.82 8.62 -6.37
N VAL A 29 -17.45 7.40 -5.98
CA VAL A 29 -18.38 6.29 -5.72
C VAL A 29 -19.36 6.63 -4.61
N VAL A 30 -18.89 7.24 -3.51
CA VAL A 30 -19.74 7.65 -2.39
C VAL A 30 -20.72 8.76 -2.81
N ALA A 31 -20.24 9.71 -3.60
CA ALA A 31 -21.06 10.84 -4.08
C ALA A 31 -22.08 10.44 -5.16
N ALA A 32 -21.82 9.36 -5.90
CA ALA A 32 -22.67 8.94 -7.03
C ALA A 32 -23.95 8.22 -6.58
N PRO A 33 -25.00 8.15 -7.44
CA PRO A 33 -26.14 7.27 -7.24
C PRO A 33 -25.74 5.79 -7.19
N ALA A 34 -26.40 4.99 -6.34
CA ALA A 34 -26.06 3.57 -6.12
C ALA A 34 -25.86 2.76 -7.40
N PRO A 35 -26.72 2.84 -8.44
CA PRO A 35 -26.54 2.02 -9.65
C PRO A 35 -25.28 2.37 -10.46
N ARG A 36 -24.71 3.56 -10.27
CA ARG A 36 -23.47 3.98 -10.95
C ARG A 36 -22.19 3.62 -10.17
N ALA A 37 -22.30 3.29 -8.90
CA ALA A 37 -21.15 3.01 -8.02
C ALA A 37 -20.22 1.94 -8.60
N ARG A 38 -20.79 0.81 -9.05
CA ARG A 38 -20.03 -0.31 -9.64
C ARG A 38 -19.35 0.06 -10.96
N VAL A 39 -20.01 0.88 -11.79
CA VAL A 39 -19.45 1.34 -13.06
C VAL A 39 -18.27 2.28 -12.82
N ILE A 40 -18.42 3.23 -11.90
CA ILE A 40 -17.35 4.17 -11.52
C ILE A 40 -16.16 3.38 -10.95
N ALA A 41 -16.39 2.42 -10.04
CA ALA A 41 -15.34 1.60 -9.48
C ALA A 41 -14.60 0.79 -10.55
N LEU A 42 -15.32 0.24 -11.52
CA LEU A 42 -14.72 -0.49 -12.64
C LEU A 42 -13.87 0.45 -13.51
N VAL A 43 -14.39 1.61 -13.89
CA VAL A 43 -13.66 2.58 -14.71
C VAL A 43 -12.40 3.06 -14.01
N VAL A 44 -12.50 3.40 -12.72
CA VAL A 44 -11.33 3.83 -11.92
C VAL A 44 -10.31 2.71 -11.82
N SER A 45 -10.72 1.49 -11.51
CA SER A 45 -9.77 0.36 -11.39
C SER A 45 -9.13 -0.03 -12.72
N LEU A 46 -9.85 0.09 -13.84
CA LEU A 46 -9.27 -0.09 -15.19
C LEU A 46 -8.30 1.05 -15.53
N ALA A 47 -8.65 2.30 -15.22
CA ALA A 47 -7.75 3.43 -15.41
C ALA A 47 -6.45 3.26 -14.60
N GLU A 48 -6.59 2.80 -13.36
CA GLU A 48 -5.45 2.47 -12.49
C GLU A 48 -4.55 1.40 -13.11
N PHE A 49 -5.14 0.32 -13.62
CA PHE A 49 -4.39 -0.72 -14.31
C PHE A 49 -3.68 -0.19 -15.57
N VAL A 50 -4.34 0.64 -16.37
CA VAL A 50 -3.72 1.26 -17.56
C VAL A 50 -2.55 2.16 -17.18
N VAL A 51 -2.71 2.96 -16.12
CA VAL A 51 -1.64 3.82 -15.60
C VAL A 51 -0.48 2.97 -15.11
N SER A 52 -0.72 1.94 -14.31
CA SER A 52 0.33 1.05 -13.79
C SER A 52 1.03 0.24 -14.88
N ALA A 53 0.31 -0.16 -15.94
CA ALA A 53 0.90 -0.86 -17.07
C ALA A 53 2.01 -0.04 -17.76
N GLY A 54 1.95 1.29 -17.71
CA GLY A 54 3.02 2.18 -18.18
C GLY A 54 4.37 1.94 -17.48
N LEU A 55 4.35 1.48 -16.22
CA LEU A 55 5.57 1.15 -15.47
C LEU A 55 6.39 0.08 -16.18
N TRP A 56 5.74 -0.93 -16.77
CA TRP A 56 6.42 -2.00 -17.50
C TRP A 56 7.33 -1.51 -18.62
N TRP A 57 6.89 -0.51 -19.37
CA TRP A 57 7.67 0.04 -20.48
C TRP A 57 8.68 1.10 -20.05
N SER A 58 8.49 1.70 -18.88
CA SER A 58 9.36 2.77 -18.38
C SER A 58 10.41 2.26 -17.39
N PHE A 59 10.28 1.02 -16.92
CA PHE A 59 11.18 0.41 -15.95
C PHE A 59 12.44 -0.10 -16.62
N VAL A 60 13.60 0.23 -16.03
CA VAL A 60 14.93 -0.25 -16.46
C VAL A 60 15.38 -1.37 -15.52
N PRO A 61 15.52 -2.62 -15.98
CA PRO A 61 15.78 -3.77 -15.09
C PRO A 61 17.03 -3.66 -14.21
N GLU A 62 18.06 -2.95 -14.67
CA GLU A 62 19.34 -2.78 -13.96
C GLU A 62 19.38 -1.49 -13.11
N GLY A 63 18.29 -0.73 -13.08
CA GLY A 63 18.24 0.63 -12.51
C GLY A 63 18.07 0.73 -10.99
N GLY A 64 17.94 -0.39 -10.25
CA GLY A 64 17.64 -0.35 -8.82
C GLY A 64 16.27 0.26 -8.50
N MET A 65 16.20 1.12 -7.48
CA MET A 65 14.97 1.84 -7.13
C MET A 65 14.68 2.96 -8.12
N GLN A 66 13.49 2.94 -8.72
CA GLN A 66 13.04 3.90 -9.73
C GLN A 66 11.72 4.56 -9.31
N PHE A 67 11.31 5.60 -10.03
CA PHE A 67 10.12 6.40 -9.71
C PHE A 67 10.14 6.91 -8.25
N ALA A 68 11.35 7.11 -7.72
CA ALA A 68 11.55 7.45 -6.33
C ALA A 68 11.20 8.92 -6.05
N ALA A 69 10.50 9.14 -4.94
CA ALA A 69 10.23 10.46 -4.39
C ALA A 69 10.47 10.43 -2.88
N ALA A 70 11.05 11.52 -2.35
CA ALA A 70 11.28 11.68 -0.92
C ALA A 70 10.88 13.10 -0.50
N ILE A 71 9.90 13.18 0.40
CA ILE A 71 9.40 14.45 0.96
C ILE A 71 9.51 14.35 2.48
N PRO A 72 10.20 15.27 3.18
CA PRO A 72 10.24 15.27 4.64
C PRO A 72 8.82 15.37 5.22
N TRP A 73 8.46 14.44 6.11
CA TRP A 73 7.15 14.46 6.79
C TRP A 73 7.30 14.85 8.25
N MET A 74 8.11 14.12 9.01
CA MET A 74 8.44 14.40 10.39
C MET A 74 9.96 14.36 10.59
N PRO A 75 10.69 15.43 10.21
CA PRO A 75 12.16 15.43 10.20
C PRO A 75 12.78 15.17 11.58
N GLN A 76 12.13 15.66 12.66
CA GLN A 76 12.57 15.46 14.03
C GLN A 76 12.62 13.97 14.46
N TRP A 77 11.85 13.12 13.78
CA TRP A 77 11.79 11.68 14.02
C TRP A 77 12.50 10.86 12.93
N GLY A 78 13.08 11.53 11.93
CA GLY A 78 13.71 10.85 10.79
C GLY A 78 12.74 10.15 9.85
N ILE A 79 11.44 10.53 9.90
CA ILE A 79 10.37 9.96 9.09
C ILE A 79 10.13 10.84 7.85
N ALA A 80 10.05 10.22 6.68
CA ALA A 80 9.76 10.90 5.44
C ALA A 80 8.75 10.11 4.58
N TYR A 81 7.99 10.82 3.76
CA TYR A 81 7.27 10.20 2.67
C TYR A 81 8.30 9.79 1.61
N ARG A 82 8.71 8.53 1.66
CA ARG A 82 9.65 7.93 0.69
C ARG A 82 8.97 6.79 -0.01
N VAL A 83 8.91 6.89 -1.30
CA VAL A 83 8.28 5.92 -2.19
C VAL A 83 9.20 5.62 -3.36
N GLY A 84 9.08 4.42 -3.91
CA GLY A 84 9.83 4.01 -5.09
C GLY A 84 9.41 2.62 -5.52
N ILE A 85 9.85 2.19 -6.68
CA ILE A 85 9.50 0.93 -7.30
C ILE A 85 10.78 0.22 -7.72
N ASP A 86 10.94 -1.02 -7.27
CA ASP A 86 11.96 -1.96 -7.73
C ASP A 86 11.35 -3.06 -8.62
N GLY A 87 12.16 -4.00 -9.07
CA GLY A 87 11.70 -5.09 -9.93
C GLY A 87 10.68 -6.00 -9.28
N ILE A 88 10.69 -6.16 -7.94
CA ILE A 88 9.73 -6.98 -7.19
C ILE A 88 8.42 -6.22 -7.02
N SER A 89 8.50 -4.99 -6.53
CA SER A 89 7.32 -4.15 -6.31
C SER A 89 6.59 -3.81 -7.61
N LEU A 90 7.30 -3.70 -8.74
CA LEU A 90 6.69 -3.55 -10.07
C LEU A 90 5.65 -4.64 -10.35
N PHE A 91 6.03 -5.91 -10.16
CA PHE A 91 5.10 -7.03 -10.38
C PHE A 91 3.96 -7.04 -9.39
N MET A 92 4.22 -6.69 -8.12
CA MET A 92 3.18 -6.61 -7.09
C MET A 92 2.17 -5.50 -7.40
N VAL A 93 2.62 -4.34 -7.86
CA VAL A 93 1.76 -3.24 -8.30
C VAL A 93 0.92 -3.67 -9.50
N LEU A 94 1.54 -4.24 -10.55
CA LEU A 94 0.82 -4.69 -11.74
C LEU A 94 -0.22 -5.78 -11.43
N LEU A 95 0.13 -6.76 -10.59
CA LEU A 95 -0.77 -7.82 -10.17
C LEU A 95 -1.97 -7.24 -9.39
N THR A 96 -1.72 -6.32 -8.48
CA THR A 96 -2.76 -5.69 -7.65
C THR A 96 -3.73 -4.89 -8.52
N THR A 97 -3.20 -4.06 -9.41
CA THR A 97 -4.02 -3.22 -10.30
C THR A 97 -4.78 -4.03 -11.34
N LEU A 98 -4.24 -5.16 -11.81
CA LEU A 98 -4.93 -6.11 -12.68
C LEU A 98 -6.06 -6.86 -11.92
N THR A 99 -5.80 -7.26 -10.69
CA THR A 99 -6.77 -8.04 -9.90
C THR A 99 -7.97 -7.20 -9.48
N MET A 100 -7.82 -5.90 -9.24
CA MET A 100 -8.89 -5.05 -8.76
C MET A 100 -10.10 -4.96 -9.71
N PRO A 101 -9.95 -4.71 -11.03
CA PRO A 101 -11.08 -4.79 -11.97
C PRO A 101 -11.79 -6.15 -11.96
N LEU A 102 -11.02 -7.24 -11.80
CA LEU A 102 -11.59 -8.59 -11.71
C LEU A 102 -12.42 -8.77 -10.44
N CYS A 103 -11.97 -8.22 -9.30
CA CYS A 103 -12.73 -8.20 -8.06
C CYS A 103 -14.04 -7.39 -8.20
N VAL A 104 -13.99 -6.23 -8.87
CA VAL A 104 -15.18 -5.42 -9.15
C VAL A 104 -16.16 -6.20 -10.04
N LEU A 105 -15.69 -6.84 -11.09
CA LEU A 105 -16.52 -7.66 -11.99
C LEU A 105 -17.09 -8.90 -11.29
N GLY A 106 -16.28 -9.59 -10.47
CA GLY A 106 -16.72 -10.75 -9.71
C GLY A 106 -17.80 -10.42 -8.67
N SER A 107 -17.75 -9.22 -8.10
CA SER A 107 -18.75 -8.75 -7.13
C SER A 107 -20.02 -8.15 -7.77
N TRP A 108 -20.06 -7.99 -9.11
CA TRP A 108 -21.05 -7.19 -9.83
C TRP A 108 -22.50 -7.57 -9.55
N ASN A 109 -22.79 -8.87 -9.52
CA ASN A 109 -24.14 -9.40 -9.28
C ASN A 109 -24.34 -9.88 -7.84
N TYR A 110 -23.24 -10.08 -7.09
CA TYR A 110 -23.29 -10.59 -5.74
C TYR A 110 -23.62 -9.50 -4.72
N ILE A 111 -23.07 -8.30 -4.92
CA ILE A 111 -23.28 -7.17 -4.01
C ILE A 111 -24.48 -6.34 -4.47
N THR A 112 -25.61 -6.51 -3.77
CA THR A 112 -26.88 -5.82 -4.05
C THR A 112 -27.29 -4.83 -2.98
N GLN A 113 -26.61 -4.84 -1.82
CA GLN A 113 -26.90 -3.95 -0.69
C GLN A 113 -25.69 -3.09 -0.38
N ARG A 114 -25.94 -1.79 -0.11
CA ARG A 114 -24.90 -0.82 0.25
C ARG A 114 -23.73 -0.76 -0.75
N GLU A 115 -24.03 -0.91 -2.04
CA GLU A 115 -23.03 -1.00 -3.12
C GLU A 115 -21.98 0.12 -3.08
N ARG A 116 -22.39 1.37 -2.81
CA ARG A 116 -21.48 2.50 -2.69
C ARG A 116 -20.39 2.28 -1.64
N GLY A 117 -20.79 1.81 -0.46
CA GLY A 117 -19.84 1.51 0.61
C GLY A 117 -18.87 0.40 0.24
N PHE A 118 -19.37 -0.65 -0.39
CA PHE A 118 -18.53 -1.78 -0.82
C PHE A 118 -17.46 -1.35 -1.82
N TYR A 119 -17.86 -0.70 -2.91
CA TYR A 119 -16.91 -0.32 -3.96
C TYR A 119 -15.97 0.83 -3.52
N ALA A 120 -16.44 1.74 -2.67
CA ALA A 120 -15.57 2.76 -2.09
C ALA A 120 -14.48 2.12 -1.20
N LEU A 121 -14.85 1.17 -0.34
CA LEU A 121 -13.89 0.46 0.51
C LEU A 121 -12.89 -0.38 -0.29
N LEU A 122 -13.32 -1.01 -1.41
CA LEU A 122 -12.42 -1.71 -2.31
C LEU A 122 -11.37 -0.77 -2.92
N LEU A 123 -11.77 0.43 -3.34
CA LEU A 123 -10.84 1.41 -3.91
C LEU A 123 -9.88 1.98 -2.85
N VAL A 124 -10.36 2.23 -1.63
CA VAL A 124 -9.48 2.63 -0.51
C VAL A 124 -8.49 1.53 -0.17
N LEU A 125 -8.95 0.27 -0.16
CA LEU A 125 -8.09 -0.90 0.03
C LEU A 125 -7.00 -0.99 -1.04
N LEU A 126 -7.34 -0.74 -2.32
CA LEU A 126 -6.39 -0.70 -3.43
C LEU A 126 -5.27 0.30 -3.16
N SER A 127 -5.61 1.54 -2.78
CA SER A 127 -4.62 2.57 -2.44
C SER A 127 -3.70 2.13 -1.29
N GLY A 128 -4.26 1.51 -0.23
CA GLY A 128 -3.48 0.98 0.88
C GLY A 128 -2.49 -0.09 0.46
N ILE A 129 -2.92 -1.07 -0.35
CA ILE A 129 -2.06 -2.16 -0.85
C ILE A 129 -0.93 -1.59 -1.73
N LEU A 130 -1.24 -0.67 -2.64
CA LEU A 130 -0.23 -0.03 -3.47
C LEU A 130 0.76 0.75 -2.60
N GLY A 131 0.28 1.48 -1.59
CA GLY A 131 1.12 2.20 -0.64
C GLY A 131 2.12 1.29 0.08
N VAL A 132 1.70 0.08 0.48
CA VAL A 132 2.59 -0.91 1.10
C VAL A 132 3.71 -1.33 0.15
N PHE A 133 3.38 -1.61 -1.12
CA PHE A 133 4.38 -2.10 -2.09
C PHE A 133 5.40 -1.06 -2.56
N ILE A 134 5.05 0.22 -2.47
CA ILE A 134 5.92 1.29 -2.95
C ILE A 134 6.62 2.07 -1.84
N SER A 135 6.34 1.78 -0.57
CA SER A 135 6.95 2.49 0.57
C SER A 135 8.40 2.11 0.76
N LEU A 136 9.29 3.11 0.81
CA LEU A 136 10.72 3.00 1.11
C LEU A 136 11.10 3.57 2.49
N ASP A 137 10.11 3.91 3.29
CA ASP A 137 10.24 4.30 4.70
C ASP A 137 9.43 3.31 5.54
N LEU A 138 10.05 2.68 6.53
CA LEU A 138 9.42 1.62 7.33
C LEU A 138 8.22 2.12 8.12
N PHE A 139 8.23 3.40 8.56
CA PHE A 139 7.08 3.97 9.25
C PHE A 139 5.92 4.24 8.27
N LEU A 140 6.22 4.75 7.08
CA LEU A 140 5.24 4.94 6.01
C LEU A 140 4.63 3.60 5.58
N PHE A 141 5.45 2.55 5.43
CA PHE A 141 5.00 1.18 5.19
C PHE A 141 3.99 0.73 6.25
N TYR A 142 4.31 0.93 7.53
CA TYR A 142 3.41 0.57 8.63
C TYR A 142 2.08 1.34 8.56
N VAL A 143 2.12 2.63 8.26
CA VAL A 143 0.90 3.45 8.11
C VAL A 143 -0.01 2.88 7.01
N PHE A 144 0.52 2.55 5.83
CA PHE A 144 -0.28 1.94 4.76
C PHE A 144 -0.78 0.55 5.14
N TRP A 145 0.01 -0.23 5.86
CA TRP A 145 -0.41 -1.53 6.40
C TRP A 145 -1.62 -1.41 7.31
N GLU A 146 -1.62 -0.46 8.24
CA GLU A 146 -2.76 -0.21 9.13
C GLU A 146 -3.99 0.33 8.37
N VAL A 147 -3.77 1.19 7.39
CA VAL A 147 -4.86 1.75 6.56
C VAL A 147 -5.62 0.66 5.83
N MET A 148 -4.98 -0.44 5.42
CA MET A 148 -5.67 -1.57 4.76
C MET A 148 -6.62 -2.32 5.70
N LEU A 149 -6.35 -2.38 7.00
CA LEU A 149 -7.15 -3.14 7.95
C LEU A 149 -8.57 -2.58 8.09
N ILE A 150 -8.72 -1.25 8.00
CA ILE A 150 -10.01 -0.57 8.16
C ILE A 150 -11.01 -1.00 7.07
N PRO A 151 -10.69 -0.88 5.75
CA PRO A 151 -11.56 -1.39 4.70
C PRO A 151 -11.87 -2.88 4.84
N MET A 152 -10.87 -3.71 5.13
CA MET A 152 -11.05 -5.15 5.28
C MET A 152 -12.00 -5.51 6.41
N TYR A 153 -11.88 -4.85 7.56
CA TYR A 153 -12.79 -5.03 8.69
C TYR A 153 -14.25 -4.78 8.28
N PHE A 154 -14.52 -3.67 7.59
CA PHE A 154 -15.86 -3.33 7.13
C PHE A 154 -16.36 -4.26 6.01
N LEU A 155 -15.50 -4.62 5.05
CA LEU A 155 -15.86 -5.53 3.97
C LEU A 155 -16.30 -6.90 4.53
N ILE A 156 -15.55 -7.46 5.47
CA ILE A 156 -15.89 -8.72 6.13
C ILE A 156 -17.15 -8.55 7.00
N GLY A 157 -17.22 -7.49 7.80
CA GLY A 157 -18.29 -7.30 8.80
C GLY A 157 -19.65 -6.98 8.19
N ILE A 158 -19.71 -6.33 7.01
CA ILE A 158 -20.97 -5.92 6.38
C ILE A 158 -21.43 -6.93 5.34
N TRP A 159 -20.53 -7.40 4.46
CA TRP A 159 -20.86 -8.27 3.31
C TRP A 159 -20.41 -9.73 3.47
N GLY A 160 -19.80 -10.09 4.59
CA GLY A 160 -19.42 -11.46 4.90
C GLY A 160 -20.60 -12.40 5.13
N GLY A 161 -20.30 -13.67 5.42
CA GLY A 161 -21.27 -14.74 5.65
C GLY A 161 -22.05 -14.63 6.98
N SER A 162 -22.66 -15.74 7.43
CA SER A 162 -23.52 -15.78 8.63
C SER A 162 -22.81 -15.31 9.91
N ASN A 163 -21.53 -15.63 10.09
CA ASN A 163 -20.73 -15.28 11.27
C ASN A 163 -19.82 -14.05 11.06
N ARG A 164 -20.19 -13.15 10.14
CA ARG A 164 -19.36 -12.02 9.69
C ARG A 164 -18.85 -11.10 10.80
N LEU A 165 -19.69 -10.80 11.82
CA LEU A 165 -19.28 -9.93 12.92
C LEU A 165 -18.18 -10.57 13.77
N TYR A 166 -18.34 -11.84 14.12
CA TYR A 166 -17.31 -12.58 14.84
C TYR A 166 -16.02 -12.68 14.00
N ALA A 167 -16.15 -13.00 12.72
CA ALA A 167 -15.03 -13.11 11.81
C ALA A 167 -14.27 -11.79 11.65
N SER A 168 -14.98 -10.66 11.48
CA SER A 168 -14.36 -9.34 11.33
C SER A 168 -13.63 -8.87 12.59
N ILE A 169 -14.23 -9.07 13.76
CA ILE A 169 -13.60 -8.73 15.04
C ILE A 169 -12.36 -9.61 15.27
N LYS A 170 -12.48 -10.91 15.04
CA LYS A 170 -11.35 -11.84 15.20
C LYS A 170 -10.21 -11.51 14.23
N PHE A 171 -10.51 -11.22 12.96
CA PHE A 171 -9.55 -10.78 11.98
C PHE A 171 -8.84 -9.50 12.43
N PHE A 172 -9.60 -8.48 12.85
CA PHE A 172 -9.05 -7.20 13.26
C PHE A 172 -8.13 -7.32 14.48
N ILE A 173 -8.55 -8.04 15.54
CA ILE A 173 -7.74 -8.23 16.74
C ILE A 173 -6.47 -9.01 16.42
N TYR A 174 -6.58 -10.08 15.63
CA TYR A 174 -5.42 -10.91 15.26
C TYR A 174 -4.38 -10.13 14.46
N THR A 175 -4.82 -9.43 13.42
CA THR A 175 -3.92 -8.63 12.57
C THR A 175 -3.35 -7.43 13.31
N MET A 176 -4.15 -6.75 14.16
CA MET A 176 -3.68 -5.62 14.96
C MET A 176 -2.59 -6.03 15.97
N VAL A 177 -2.74 -7.19 16.63
CA VAL A 177 -1.71 -7.69 17.55
C VAL A 177 -0.42 -8.00 16.80
N GLY A 178 -0.50 -8.63 15.61
CA GLY A 178 0.66 -8.88 14.76
C GLY A 178 1.33 -7.56 14.32
N SER A 179 0.55 -6.63 13.80
CA SER A 179 1.08 -5.34 13.31
C SER A 179 1.72 -4.49 14.42
N LEU A 180 1.21 -4.56 15.67
CA LEU A 180 1.88 -3.91 16.81
C LEU A 180 3.25 -4.51 17.10
N LEU A 181 3.43 -5.82 16.95
CA LEU A 181 4.75 -6.45 17.05
C LEU A 181 5.69 -5.95 15.95
N MET A 182 5.18 -5.82 14.73
CA MET A 182 5.91 -5.24 13.61
C MET A 182 6.32 -3.79 13.89
N LEU A 183 5.41 -2.96 14.43
CA LEU A 183 5.72 -1.58 14.79
C LEU A 183 6.86 -1.52 15.81
N VAL A 184 6.81 -2.35 16.85
CA VAL A 184 7.89 -2.42 17.85
C VAL A 184 9.21 -2.82 17.18
N ALA A 185 9.19 -3.80 16.27
CA ALA A 185 10.38 -4.21 15.54
C ALA A 185 10.94 -3.09 14.66
N ILE A 186 10.09 -2.33 13.96
CA ILE A 186 10.45 -1.15 13.16
C ILE A 186 11.13 -0.10 14.05
N LEU A 187 10.50 0.27 15.17
CA LEU A 187 11.00 1.29 16.09
C LEU A 187 12.36 0.88 16.68
N VAL A 188 12.48 -0.37 17.14
CA VAL A 188 13.74 -0.89 17.70
C VAL A 188 14.82 -0.93 16.63
N THR A 189 14.52 -1.34 15.40
CA THR A 189 15.49 -1.36 14.30
C THR A 189 16.01 0.04 14.01
N ALA A 190 15.10 1.01 13.82
CA ALA A 190 15.48 2.40 13.54
C ALA A 190 16.29 3.00 14.70
N TRP A 191 15.92 2.72 15.95
CA TRP A 191 16.62 3.21 17.12
C TRP A 191 18.04 2.62 17.25
N VAL A 192 18.19 1.31 17.05
CA VAL A 192 19.50 0.63 17.13
C VAL A 192 20.45 1.13 16.04
N VAL A 193 19.97 1.24 14.81
CA VAL A 193 20.75 1.79 13.70
C VAL A 193 21.07 3.27 13.95
N GLY A 194 20.10 4.04 14.43
CA GLY A 194 20.28 5.46 14.78
C GLY A 194 21.32 5.68 15.88
N ALA A 195 21.34 4.82 16.90
CA ALA A 195 22.34 4.88 17.98
C ALA A 195 23.77 4.56 17.47
N ALA A 196 23.89 3.67 16.48
CA ALA A 196 25.18 3.31 15.89
C ALA A 196 25.71 4.35 14.90
N THR A 197 24.81 5.01 14.13
CA THR A 197 25.18 5.94 13.06
C THR A 197 25.11 7.42 13.47
N GLY A 198 24.46 7.72 14.61
CA GLY A 198 24.18 9.09 15.04
C GLY A 198 23.01 9.76 14.31
N VAL A 199 22.33 9.04 13.40
CA VAL A 199 21.21 9.58 12.59
C VAL A 199 20.00 8.66 12.71
N LEU A 200 18.94 9.15 13.37
CA LEU A 200 17.67 8.42 13.40
C LEU A 200 16.98 8.53 12.04
N SER A 201 16.71 7.38 11.40
CA SER A 201 16.06 7.31 10.10
C SER A 201 15.28 6.01 9.95
N PHE A 202 14.09 6.11 9.35
CA PHE A 202 13.24 4.99 8.98
C PHE A 202 13.41 4.59 7.50
N SER A 203 14.36 5.23 6.79
CA SER A 203 14.66 4.89 5.40
C SER A 203 15.15 3.46 5.26
N TYR A 204 14.53 2.71 4.35
CA TYR A 204 14.96 1.35 4.01
C TYR A 204 16.43 1.28 3.61
N ASP A 205 16.87 2.18 2.73
CA ASP A 205 18.26 2.21 2.25
C ASP A 205 19.26 2.49 3.38
N HIS A 206 18.93 3.41 4.28
CA HIS A 206 19.78 3.72 5.44
C HIS A 206 19.90 2.53 6.39
N ILE A 207 18.79 1.85 6.67
CA ILE A 207 18.76 0.68 7.54
C ILE A 207 19.51 -0.48 6.91
N LEU A 208 19.30 -0.73 5.61
CA LEU A 208 19.96 -1.79 4.88
C LEU A 208 21.48 -1.59 4.84
N ALA A 209 21.94 -0.37 4.55
CA ALA A 209 23.36 -0.04 4.52
C ALA A 209 24.05 -0.22 5.88
N ASN A 210 23.29 -0.13 6.98
CA ASN A 210 23.80 -0.25 8.34
C ASN A 210 23.23 -1.48 9.08
N ALA A 211 22.79 -2.51 8.36
CA ALA A 211 22.15 -3.68 8.94
C ALA A 211 23.03 -4.44 9.95
N SER A 212 24.37 -4.36 9.82
CA SER A 212 25.32 -4.94 10.76
C SER A 212 25.20 -4.37 12.18
N ALA A 213 24.71 -3.14 12.34
CA ALA A 213 24.49 -2.51 13.64
C ALA A 213 23.43 -3.24 14.49
N VAL A 214 22.50 -3.97 13.86
CA VAL A 214 21.49 -4.76 14.55
C VAL A 214 22.09 -5.90 15.36
N GLY A 215 23.20 -6.51 14.89
CA GLY A 215 23.99 -7.48 15.62
C GLY A 215 23.20 -8.66 16.16
N GLY A 216 23.42 -9.04 17.41
CA GLY A 216 22.75 -10.17 18.08
C GLY A 216 21.23 -10.00 18.28
N ARG A 217 20.65 -8.85 17.96
CA ARG A 217 19.19 -8.62 18.03
C ARG A 217 18.45 -9.11 16.77
N ALA A 218 19.16 -9.37 15.68
CA ALA A 218 18.59 -9.77 14.40
C ALA A 218 17.60 -10.95 14.48
N PRO A 219 17.86 -12.06 15.23
CA PRO A 219 16.91 -13.16 15.33
C PRO A 219 15.58 -12.76 15.99
N TRP A 220 15.63 -11.91 17.00
CA TRP A 220 14.41 -11.43 17.70
C TRP A 220 13.60 -10.48 16.85
N LEU A 221 14.26 -9.55 16.15
CA LEU A 221 13.57 -8.65 15.22
C LEU A 221 12.97 -9.44 14.04
N PHE A 222 13.71 -10.40 13.49
CA PHE A 222 13.18 -11.28 12.45
C PHE A 222 11.95 -12.04 12.95
N ALA A 223 11.99 -12.61 14.16
CA ALA A 223 10.84 -13.31 14.72
C ALA A 223 9.62 -12.38 14.88
N ALA A 224 9.83 -11.13 15.33
CA ALA A 224 8.75 -10.15 15.44
C ALA A 224 8.13 -9.80 14.08
N PHE A 225 8.94 -9.59 13.03
CA PHE A 225 8.44 -9.40 11.66
C PHE A 225 7.77 -10.65 11.08
N ALA A 226 8.25 -11.84 11.41
CA ALA A 226 7.68 -13.09 10.90
C ALA A 226 6.35 -13.47 11.59
N LEU A 227 6.12 -13.01 12.81
CA LEU A 227 4.87 -13.24 13.55
C LEU A 227 3.78 -12.19 13.23
N ALA A 228 4.17 -11.06 12.64
CA ALA A 228 3.26 -9.99 12.23
C ALA A 228 2.51 -10.33 10.95
#